data_f79b80bf1f844c3aa2c794225d7ec8d4
#
_entry.id   f79b80bf1f844c3aa2c794225d7ec8d4
#
_cell.length_a   1.000
_cell.length_b   1.000
_cell.length_c   1.000
_cell.angle_alpha   90.00
_cell.angle_beta   90.00
_cell.angle_gamma   90.00
#
_symmetry.space_group_name_H-M   'P 1'
#
loop_
_entity.id
_entity.type
_entity.pdbx_description
1 polymer ?
#
loop_
_entity_poly.entity_id
_entity_poly.type
_entity_poly.pdbx_seq_one_letter_code
_entity_poly.pdbx_strand_id
1 'polypeptide(L)'
;MSIGVTSNPTAEWIAGQVTDAFPWDEAPRHLIRDRDGAFGPAYTRRIRAMEIRDHPTAPRSPWQNGHVERLIGSIRRESLDHIIVFGEAHLRAVLKDYASYYNEVRTHLSLEKDAPDFRRTQKVGRIAAIPILDGLHRWAASSIRPVLSFE
;
A
#
# COMPACT_ATOMS: atom_id res chain seq x y z
N MET A 1 0.87 4.23 3.49
CA MET A 1 1.64 3.14 2.82
C MET A 1 2.80 3.75 2.04
N SER A 2 4.05 3.30 2.24
CA SER A 2 5.21 3.71 1.44
C SER A 2 5.41 2.76 0.26
N ILE A 3 5.73 3.31 -0.93
CA ILE A 3 5.88 2.54 -2.17
C ILE A 3 7.20 2.92 -2.83
N GLY A 4 8.15 2.00 -2.83
CA GLY A 4 9.38 2.08 -3.58
C GLY A 4 9.34 1.16 -4.81
N VAL A 5 9.84 1.64 -5.94
CA VAL A 5 9.96 0.86 -7.18
C VAL A 5 11.37 0.97 -7.70
N THR A 6 12.01 -0.15 -7.95
CA THR A 6 13.34 -0.25 -8.57
C THR A 6 13.50 -1.58 -9.28
N SER A 7 14.25 -1.58 -10.36
CA SER A 7 14.69 -2.79 -11.05
C SER A 7 15.88 -3.48 -10.37
N ASN A 8 16.53 -2.79 -9.41
CA ASN A 8 17.71 -3.32 -8.71
C ASN A 8 17.61 -3.10 -7.18
N PRO A 9 16.88 -3.94 -6.45
CA PRO A 9 16.67 -3.80 -5.01
C PRO A 9 17.94 -4.20 -4.23
N THR A 10 18.85 -3.25 -3.99
CA THR A 10 20.01 -3.46 -3.11
C THR A 10 19.64 -3.33 -1.63
N ALA A 11 20.47 -3.87 -0.73
CA ALA A 11 20.26 -3.75 0.71
C ALA A 11 20.26 -2.29 1.19
N GLU A 12 21.06 -1.44 0.56
CA GLU A 12 21.13 0.00 0.82
C GLU A 12 19.82 0.68 0.40
N TRP A 13 19.31 0.33 -0.78
CA TRP A 13 18.05 0.87 -1.28
C TRP A 13 16.88 0.47 -0.36
N ILE A 14 16.80 -0.81 0.03
CA ILE A 14 15.76 -1.30 0.96
C ILE A 14 15.88 -0.60 2.31
N ALA A 15 17.11 -0.41 2.84
CA ALA A 15 17.32 0.30 4.08
C ALA A 15 16.85 1.77 4.01
N GLY A 16 17.04 2.43 2.86
CA GLY A 16 16.49 3.76 2.59
C GLY A 16 14.96 3.76 2.61
N GLN A 17 14.31 2.79 1.94
CA GLN A 17 12.85 2.68 1.91
C GLN A 17 12.23 2.50 3.30
N VAL A 18 12.90 1.77 4.20
CA VAL A 18 12.44 1.64 5.59
C VAL A 18 12.55 2.97 6.34
N THR A 19 13.62 3.73 6.12
CA THR A 19 13.78 5.06 6.72
C THR A 19 12.69 6.03 6.24
N ASP A 20 12.41 6.02 4.95
CA ASP A 20 11.39 6.88 4.33
C ASP A 20 9.95 6.49 4.75
N ALA A 21 9.73 5.20 5.04
CA ALA A 21 8.44 4.68 5.44
C ALA A 21 8.07 5.00 6.89
N PHE A 22 9.06 5.14 7.76
CA PHE A 22 8.88 5.34 9.19
C PHE A 22 9.67 6.55 9.67
N PRO A 23 9.03 7.71 9.86
CA PRO A 23 9.61 8.84 10.58
C PRO A 23 10.12 8.41 11.96
N TRP A 24 11.12 9.09 12.49
CA TRP A 24 11.88 8.68 13.68
C TRP A 24 11.04 8.42 14.93
N ASP A 25 9.90 9.07 15.05
CA ASP A 25 8.97 8.99 16.18
C ASP A 25 7.86 7.93 15.98
N GLU A 26 7.72 7.38 14.77
CA GLU A 26 6.66 6.42 14.40
C GLU A 26 7.20 5.04 14.01
N ALA A 27 8.45 4.73 14.29
CA ALA A 27 9.04 3.45 13.91
C ALA A 27 8.34 2.28 14.64
N PRO A 28 7.97 1.19 13.93
CA PRO A 28 7.33 0.04 14.53
C PRO A 28 8.32 -0.71 15.43
N ARG A 29 7.83 -1.30 16.52
CA ARG A 29 8.67 -2.13 17.39
C ARG A 29 9.16 -3.41 16.72
N HIS A 30 8.41 -3.93 15.75
CA HIS A 30 8.65 -5.20 15.07
C HIS A 30 8.44 -5.06 13.58
N LEU A 31 9.33 -5.62 12.78
CA LEU A 31 9.21 -5.71 11.32
C LEU A 31 9.34 -7.16 10.89
N ILE A 32 8.29 -7.67 10.25
CA ILE A 32 8.28 -9.02 9.68
C ILE A 32 8.71 -8.91 8.22
N ARG A 33 9.63 -9.79 7.79
CA ARG A 33 10.05 -9.90 6.40
C ARG A 33 10.29 -11.35 6.00
N ASP A 34 10.33 -11.60 4.73
CA ASP A 34 10.80 -12.88 4.20
C ASP A 34 12.32 -13.01 4.32
N ARG A 35 12.87 -14.11 3.79
CA ARG A 35 14.30 -14.41 3.78
C ARG A 35 14.97 -14.12 2.46
N ASP A 36 14.48 -13.11 1.73
CA ASP A 36 15.13 -12.70 0.49
C ASP A 36 16.57 -12.24 0.74
N GLY A 37 17.49 -12.61 -0.18
CA GLY A 37 18.89 -12.26 -0.11
C GLY A 37 19.17 -10.75 -0.24
N ALA A 38 18.22 -9.98 -0.70
CA ALA A 38 18.28 -8.51 -0.78
C ALA A 38 18.38 -7.83 0.60
N PHE A 39 17.95 -8.51 1.68
CA PHE A 39 18.06 -8.01 3.06
C PHE A 39 19.48 -8.25 3.62
N GLY A 40 20.45 -7.51 3.10
CA GLY A 40 21.87 -7.63 3.48
C GLY A 40 22.27 -6.85 4.74
N PRO A 41 23.58 -6.75 5.02
CA PRO A 41 24.11 -6.09 6.22
C PRO A 41 23.71 -4.61 6.37
N ALA A 42 23.56 -3.89 5.27
CA ALA A 42 23.14 -2.48 5.30
C ALA A 42 21.71 -2.34 5.85
N TYR A 43 20.79 -3.18 5.41
CA TYR A 43 19.43 -3.27 5.94
C TYR A 43 19.45 -3.61 7.44
N THR A 44 20.19 -4.67 7.85
CA THR A 44 20.23 -5.10 9.25
C THR A 44 20.77 -4.01 10.18
N ARG A 45 21.81 -3.27 9.76
CA ARG A 45 22.35 -2.13 10.52
C ARG A 45 21.32 -1.03 10.68
N ARG A 46 20.57 -0.71 9.59
CA ARG A 46 19.53 0.33 9.59
C ARG A 46 18.39 -0.01 10.54
N ILE A 47 17.83 -1.21 10.45
CA ILE A 47 16.75 -1.70 11.32
C ILE A 47 17.16 -1.61 12.80
N ARG A 48 18.39 -2.04 13.11
CA ARG A 48 18.93 -1.97 14.48
C ARG A 48 19.10 -0.52 14.97
N ALA A 49 19.57 0.39 14.09
CA ALA A 49 19.73 1.81 14.43
C ALA A 49 18.39 2.52 14.66
N MET A 50 17.30 2.01 14.09
CA MET A 50 15.92 2.48 14.32
C MET A 50 15.24 1.76 15.49
N GLU A 51 15.98 0.94 16.27
CA GLU A 51 15.47 0.13 17.40
C GLU A 51 14.32 -0.83 17.02
N ILE A 52 14.22 -1.17 15.73
CA ILE A 52 13.22 -2.10 15.22
C ILE A 52 13.73 -3.54 15.40
N ARG A 53 12.89 -4.41 15.95
CA ARG A 53 13.17 -5.84 16.04
C ARG A 53 12.85 -6.51 14.70
N ASP A 54 13.88 -7.05 14.06
CA ASP A 54 13.77 -7.78 12.79
C ASP A 54 13.28 -9.21 13.02
N HIS A 55 12.19 -9.58 12.35
CA HIS A 55 11.58 -10.90 12.41
C HIS A 55 11.51 -11.54 11.02
N PRO A 56 12.60 -12.17 10.55
CA PRO A 56 12.54 -12.95 9.32
C PRO A 56 11.62 -14.16 9.53
N THR A 57 10.72 -14.41 8.57
CA THR A 57 9.83 -15.57 8.60
C THR A 57 10.60 -16.88 8.70
N ALA A 58 10.00 -17.93 9.24
CA ALA A 58 10.60 -19.26 9.24
C ALA A 58 10.78 -19.77 7.80
N PRO A 59 11.78 -20.61 7.51
CA PRO A 59 11.93 -21.20 6.19
C PRO A 59 10.66 -21.91 5.73
N ARG A 60 10.27 -21.69 4.48
CA ARG A 60 9.06 -22.29 3.87
C ARG A 60 7.75 -21.96 4.59
N SER A 61 7.66 -20.81 5.27
CA SER A 61 6.48 -20.41 6.05
C SER A 61 5.89 -19.08 5.56
N PRO A 62 5.39 -19.01 4.30
CA PRO A 62 4.84 -17.77 3.72
C PRO A 62 3.64 -17.25 4.51
N TRP A 63 2.86 -18.12 5.16
CA TRP A 63 1.71 -17.70 5.98
C TRP A 63 2.07 -16.77 7.14
N GLN A 64 3.33 -16.72 7.59
CA GLN A 64 3.81 -15.78 8.60
C GLN A 64 3.83 -14.33 8.09
N ASN A 65 3.78 -14.13 6.77
CA ASN A 65 3.67 -12.84 6.10
C ASN A 65 2.33 -12.68 5.36
N GLY A 66 1.29 -13.35 5.83
CA GLY A 66 0.00 -13.49 5.13
C GLY A 66 -0.69 -12.16 4.80
N HIS A 67 -0.47 -11.09 5.56
CA HIS A 67 -1.00 -9.76 5.25
C HIS A 67 -0.36 -9.17 3.99
N VAL A 68 0.96 -9.26 3.87
CA VAL A 68 1.71 -8.78 2.69
C VAL A 68 1.37 -9.62 1.46
N GLU A 69 1.32 -10.94 1.59
CA GLU A 69 0.93 -11.84 0.50
C GLU A 69 -0.48 -11.52 -0.01
N ARG A 70 -1.43 -11.24 0.88
CA ARG A 70 -2.78 -10.83 0.52
C ARG A 70 -2.79 -9.50 -0.21
N LEU A 71 -2.03 -8.50 0.28
CA LEU A 71 -1.91 -7.19 -0.35
C LEU A 71 -1.34 -7.31 -1.76
N ILE A 72 -0.22 -8.03 -1.92
CA ILE A 72 0.41 -8.28 -3.22
C ILE A 72 -0.58 -8.98 -4.18
N GLY A 73 -1.28 -9.99 -3.68
CA GLY A 73 -2.30 -10.69 -4.46
C GLY A 73 -3.46 -9.80 -4.89
N SER A 74 -3.87 -8.83 -4.06
CA SER A 74 -4.89 -7.85 -4.41
C SER A 74 -4.38 -6.86 -5.46
N ILE A 75 -3.18 -6.30 -5.28
CA ILE A 75 -2.54 -5.40 -6.26
C ILE A 75 -2.46 -6.06 -7.64
N ARG A 76 -2.03 -7.32 -7.69
CA ARG A 76 -1.93 -8.04 -8.95
C ARG A 76 -3.31 -8.22 -9.60
N ARG A 77 -4.22 -8.88 -8.93
CA ARG A 77 -5.55 -9.23 -9.50
C ARG A 77 -6.42 -8.03 -9.82
N GLU A 78 -6.31 -6.96 -9.04
CA GLU A 78 -7.21 -5.79 -9.17
C GLU A 78 -6.59 -4.67 -10.05
N SER A 79 -5.29 -4.75 -10.38
CA SER A 79 -4.61 -3.71 -11.16
C SER A 79 -3.58 -4.28 -12.13
N LEU A 80 -2.47 -4.86 -11.65
CA LEU A 80 -1.31 -5.15 -12.50
C LEU A 80 -1.56 -6.22 -13.57
N ASP A 81 -2.44 -7.18 -13.34
CA ASP A 81 -2.78 -8.23 -14.32
C ASP A 81 -3.59 -7.68 -15.51
N HIS A 82 -4.05 -6.41 -15.44
CA HIS A 82 -4.87 -5.74 -16.46
C HIS A 82 -4.16 -4.65 -17.24
N ILE A 83 -2.88 -4.37 -16.95
CA ILE A 83 -2.13 -3.28 -17.56
C ILE A 83 -0.76 -3.74 -18.06
N ILE A 84 -0.20 -2.99 -19.01
CA ILE A 84 1.18 -3.14 -19.44
C ILE A 84 2.02 -2.06 -18.77
N VAL A 85 3.05 -2.46 -18.04
CA VAL A 85 3.96 -1.54 -17.35
C VAL A 85 5.10 -1.14 -18.28
N PHE A 86 5.27 0.16 -18.54
CA PHE A 86 6.30 0.71 -19.44
C PHE A 86 7.61 1.12 -18.75
N GLY A 87 7.69 0.96 -17.43
CA GLY A 87 8.90 1.28 -16.67
C GLY A 87 8.61 1.63 -15.21
N GLU A 88 9.67 1.94 -14.44
CA GLU A 88 9.57 2.19 -12.99
C GLU A 88 8.66 3.38 -12.64
N ALA A 89 8.76 4.47 -13.40
CA ALA A 89 7.94 5.67 -13.18
C ALA A 89 6.44 5.37 -13.38
N HIS A 90 6.10 4.63 -14.44
CA HIS A 90 4.74 4.19 -14.70
C HIS A 90 4.25 3.25 -13.60
N LEU A 91 5.03 2.23 -13.24
CA LEU A 91 4.65 1.33 -12.15
C LEU A 91 4.43 2.07 -10.83
N ARG A 92 5.28 3.05 -10.52
CA ARG A 92 5.13 3.88 -9.31
C ARG A 92 3.83 4.68 -9.31
N ALA A 93 3.44 5.25 -10.45
CA ALA A 93 2.17 5.97 -10.59
C ALA A 93 0.99 5.02 -10.36
N VAL A 94 0.95 3.89 -11.05
CA VAL A 94 -0.10 2.86 -10.90
C VAL A 94 -0.23 2.39 -9.45
N LEU A 95 0.89 2.11 -8.78
CA LEU A 95 0.88 1.66 -7.38
C LEU A 95 0.42 2.76 -6.41
N LYS A 96 0.70 4.03 -6.69
CA LYS A 96 0.17 5.16 -5.91
C LYS A 96 -1.34 5.26 -6.03
N ASP A 97 -1.86 5.19 -7.25
CA ASP A 97 -3.30 5.24 -7.51
C ASP A 97 -4.00 4.05 -6.87
N TYR A 98 -3.39 2.86 -6.96
CA TYR A 98 -3.90 1.69 -6.26
C TYR A 98 -3.89 1.85 -4.74
N ALA A 99 -2.86 2.50 -4.16
CA ALA A 99 -2.79 2.75 -2.72
C ALA A 99 -3.92 3.67 -2.24
N SER A 100 -4.22 4.74 -2.98
CA SER A 100 -5.36 5.62 -2.68
C SER A 100 -6.68 4.85 -2.78
N TYR A 101 -6.88 4.07 -3.85
CA TYR A 101 -8.04 3.20 -3.98
C TYR A 101 -8.18 2.21 -2.82
N TYR A 102 -7.09 1.53 -2.45
CA TYR A 102 -7.07 0.52 -1.39
C TYR A 102 -7.45 1.09 -0.03
N ASN A 103 -6.94 2.28 0.31
CA ASN A 103 -7.15 2.90 1.62
C ASN A 103 -8.47 3.69 1.71
N GLU A 104 -8.88 4.36 0.64
CA GLU A 104 -10.00 5.30 0.69
C GLU A 104 -11.31 4.72 0.16
N VAL A 105 -11.23 3.75 -0.75
CA VAL A 105 -12.41 3.31 -1.51
C VAL A 105 -12.71 1.83 -1.37
N ARG A 106 -11.67 0.99 -1.44
CA ARG A 106 -11.82 -0.46 -1.43
C ARG A 106 -12.44 -0.94 -0.13
N THR A 107 -13.52 -1.72 -0.23
CA THR A 107 -14.18 -2.28 0.94
C THR A 107 -13.46 -3.53 1.45
N HIS A 108 -13.31 -3.63 2.78
CA HIS A 108 -12.66 -4.75 3.45
C HIS A 108 -13.64 -5.47 4.37
N LEU A 109 -13.77 -6.78 4.23
CA LEU A 109 -14.66 -7.57 5.08
C LEU A 109 -14.32 -7.48 6.57
N SER A 110 -13.02 -7.39 6.90
CA SER A 110 -12.54 -7.24 8.25
C SER A 110 -12.83 -5.88 8.88
N LEU A 111 -13.23 -4.90 8.09
CA LEU A 111 -13.61 -3.53 8.49
C LEU A 111 -15.11 -3.28 8.27
N GLU A 112 -15.94 -4.31 8.41
CA GLU A 112 -17.40 -4.22 8.23
C GLU A 112 -17.81 -3.64 6.86
N LYS A 113 -17.03 -3.94 5.82
CA LYS A 113 -17.15 -3.43 4.45
C LYS A 113 -16.84 -1.93 4.33
N ASP A 114 -16.08 -1.35 5.24
CA ASP A 114 -15.51 -0.02 5.08
C ASP A 114 -14.09 -0.07 4.52
N ALA A 115 -13.54 1.09 4.16
CA ALA A 115 -12.15 1.28 3.77
C ALA A 115 -11.26 1.52 5.02
N PRO A 116 -9.93 1.29 4.96
CA PRO A 116 -9.01 1.63 6.05
C PRO A 116 -9.13 3.09 6.50
N ASP A 117 -9.23 4.02 5.55
CA ASP A 117 -9.52 5.42 5.85
C ASP A 117 -11.05 5.59 5.96
N PHE A 118 -11.52 5.83 7.18
CA PHE A 118 -12.94 5.90 7.49
C PHE A 118 -13.69 6.90 6.59
N ARG A 119 -14.80 6.44 6.02
CA ARG A 119 -15.69 7.25 5.19
C ARG A 119 -16.98 7.57 5.92
N ARG A 120 -17.35 8.86 5.94
CA ARG A 120 -18.67 9.25 6.45
C ARG A 120 -19.76 8.76 5.50
N THR A 121 -20.73 8.03 6.03
CA THR A 121 -21.91 7.61 5.26
C THR A 121 -22.76 8.84 4.92
N GLN A 122 -22.99 9.07 3.64
CA GLN A 122 -23.93 10.08 3.17
C GLN A 122 -25.30 9.44 2.92
N LYS A 123 -26.32 9.92 3.62
CA LYS A 123 -27.70 9.39 3.53
C LYS A 123 -28.55 10.10 2.47
N VAL A 124 -28.06 11.19 1.89
CA VAL A 124 -28.80 12.05 0.95
C VAL A 124 -27.91 12.33 -0.27
N GLY A 125 -28.49 12.32 -1.46
CA GLY A 125 -27.81 12.60 -2.72
C GLY A 125 -28.09 11.54 -3.79
N ARG A 126 -27.70 11.82 -5.05
CA ARG A 126 -27.77 10.83 -6.14
C ARG A 126 -26.52 9.96 -6.10
N ILE A 127 -26.70 8.66 -6.28
CA ILE A 127 -25.58 7.73 -6.42
C ILE A 127 -24.99 7.92 -7.82
N ALA A 128 -23.71 8.27 -7.89
CA ALA A 128 -22.94 8.35 -9.13
C ALA A 128 -21.83 7.30 -9.11
N ALA A 129 -21.63 6.64 -10.24
CA ALA A 129 -20.53 5.70 -10.41
C ALA A 129 -19.29 6.44 -10.93
N ILE A 130 -18.28 6.61 -10.10
CA ILE A 130 -17.02 7.27 -10.44
C ILE A 130 -16.03 6.20 -10.88
N PRO A 131 -15.44 6.29 -12.09
CA PRO A 131 -14.39 5.37 -12.51
C PRO A 131 -13.12 5.59 -11.68
N ILE A 132 -12.43 4.50 -11.32
CA ILE A 132 -11.19 4.48 -10.57
C ILE A 132 -10.22 3.53 -11.27
N LEU A 133 -8.90 3.76 -11.14
CA LEU A 133 -7.86 2.98 -11.78
C LEU A 133 -8.11 2.88 -13.30
N ASP A 134 -8.20 4.02 -13.96
CA ASP A 134 -8.50 4.14 -15.40
C ASP A 134 -9.75 3.38 -15.87
N GLY A 135 -10.72 3.23 -14.97
CA GLY A 135 -11.99 2.56 -15.25
C GLY A 135 -12.02 1.06 -14.95
N LEU A 136 -10.95 0.47 -14.45
CA LEU A 136 -10.93 -0.93 -13.99
C LEU A 136 -11.92 -1.18 -12.86
N HIS A 137 -12.14 -0.16 -12.02
CA HIS A 137 -13.11 -0.19 -10.93
C HIS A 137 -14.06 1.00 -11.01
N ARG A 138 -15.21 0.89 -10.33
CA ARG A 138 -16.17 1.98 -10.16
C ARG A 138 -16.54 2.13 -8.71
N TRP A 139 -16.48 3.36 -8.22
CA TRP A 139 -16.95 3.72 -6.90
C TRP A 139 -18.33 4.37 -6.99
N ALA A 140 -19.28 3.87 -6.19
CA ALA A 140 -20.58 4.51 -6.04
C ALA A 140 -20.49 5.58 -4.94
N ALA A 141 -20.46 6.85 -5.35
CA ALA A 141 -20.44 7.99 -4.44
C ALA A 141 -21.77 8.74 -4.50
N SER A 142 -22.18 9.34 -3.37
CA SER A 142 -23.27 10.29 -3.37
C SER A 142 -22.77 11.63 -3.96
N SER A 143 -23.40 12.12 -5.03
CA SER A 143 -23.04 13.37 -5.67
C SER A 143 -23.63 14.59 -4.93
N ILE A 144 -23.14 14.88 -3.73
CA ILE A 144 -23.26 16.23 -3.19
C ILE A 144 -21.95 16.93 -3.57
N ARG A 145 -21.99 17.84 -4.54
CA ARG A 145 -20.90 18.78 -4.75
C ARG A 145 -20.73 19.56 -3.44
N PRO A 146 -19.53 19.64 -2.84
CA PRO A 146 -19.31 20.64 -1.84
C PRO A 146 -19.59 21.99 -2.50
N VAL A 147 -20.52 22.74 -1.94
CA VAL A 147 -20.70 24.17 -2.29
C VAL A 147 -19.39 24.82 -1.84
N LEU A 148 -18.52 25.16 -2.78
CA LEU A 148 -17.40 26.02 -2.53
C LEU A 148 -18.00 27.39 -2.22
N SER A 149 -18.16 27.69 -0.95
CA SER A 149 -18.38 29.05 -0.47
C SER A 149 -17.07 29.79 -0.69
N PHE A 150 -17.03 30.62 -1.73
CA PHE A 150 -16.04 31.68 -1.85
C PHE A 150 -16.49 32.79 -0.89
N GLU A 151 -15.76 33.03 0.16
CA GLU A 151 -15.59 34.30 0.84
C GLU A 151 -14.16 34.78 0.66
#